data_6fa1b7938b0aa8cdae96e21815ff7aeb
#
_entry.id   6fa1b7938b0aa8cdae96e21815ff7aeb
#
_cell.length_a   1.000
_cell.length_b   1.000
_cell.length_c   1.000
_cell.angle_alpha   90.00
_cell.angle_beta   90.00
_cell.angle_gamma   90.00
#
_symmetry.space_group_name_H-M   'P 1'
#
loop_
_entity.id
_entity.type
_entity.pdbx_description
1 polymer ?
#
loop_
_entity_poly.entity_id
_entity_poly.type
_entity_poly.pdbx_seq_one_letter_code
_entity_poly.pdbx_strand_id
1 'polypeptide(L)'
;MKGMRKVLLLVMVLVVALSAFGVAGAAEAKVKVALVLSGFLGDKSFNDSAYEGLERSIKEFGIELKVLESKVPSDWESNLVAMAAEGYDLVLGCSTQLQEIIANHAPDFPDVKFGIIDGVVKAPNVMSAIFAQNEGSFLAGAAAAMFTVKTDVPGVNPEKIIGWVGGMDIPVLHDFLVGYKQGAAYVDPETRVLVSFAGTFNDPLKGKELTLAQFEQGADIVMN
;
A
#
# COMPACT_ATOMS: atom_id res chain seq x y z
N MET A 1 -51.83 -6.21 56.76
CA MET A 1 -51.33 -4.97 56.06
C MET A 1 -49.83 -4.71 56.26
N LYS A 2 -49.21 -4.94 57.41
CA LYS A 2 -47.74 -4.71 57.59
C LYS A 2 -46.81 -5.69 56.82
N GLY A 3 -47.22 -6.97 56.59
CA GLY A 3 -46.46 -7.97 55.87
C GLY A 3 -46.38 -7.71 54.35
N MET A 4 -47.50 -7.28 53.76
CA MET A 4 -47.63 -7.00 52.33
C MET A 4 -46.82 -5.78 51.93
N ARG A 5 -46.66 -4.76 52.80
CA ARG A 5 -45.80 -3.61 52.57
C ARG A 5 -44.28 -3.97 52.54
N LYS A 6 -43.90 -4.93 53.45
CA LYS A 6 -42.47 -5.40 53.42
C LYS A 6 -42.12 -6.22 52.20
N VAL A 7 -43.05 -7.07 51.72
CA VAL A 7 -42.85 -7.84 50.47
C VAL A 7 -42.82 -6.93 49.31
N LEU A 8 -43.67 -5.89 49.22
CA LEU A 8 -43.66 -4.92 48.12
C LEU A 8 -42.36 -4.11 48.07
N LEU A 9 -41.81 -3.70 49.22
CA LEU A 9 -40.54 -3.01 49.35
C LEU A 9 -39.38 -3.91 48.94
N LEU A 10 -39.41 -5.20 49.31
CA LEU A 10 -38.35 -6.15 48.90
C LEU A 10 -38.34 -6.42 47.40
N VAL A 11 -39.53 -6.54 46.79
CA VAL A 11 -39.66 -6.71 45.34
C VAL A 11 -39.20 -5.46 44.58
N MET A 12 -39.54 -4.27 45.10
CA MET A 12 -39.13 -3.01 44.50
C MET A 12 -37.59 -2.79 44.56
N VAL A 13 -36.96 -3.17 45.68
CA VAL A 13 -35.49 -3.13 45.81
C VAL A 13 -34.83 -4.15 44.91
N LEU A 14 -35.43 -5.35 44.75
CA LEU A 14 -34.89 -6.37 43.84
C LEU A 14 -34.97 -5.95 42.37
N VAL A 15 -36.07 -5.29 41.95
CA VAL A 15 -36.26 -4.78 40.60
C VAL A 15 -35.30 -3.62 40.31
N VAL A 16 -35.05 -2.73 41.29
CA VAL A 16 -34.07 -1.64 41.15
C VAL A 16 -32.63 -2.19 41.12
N ALA A 17 -32.32 -3.25 41.87
CA ALA A 17 -31.03 -3.90 41.86
C ALA A 17 -30.76 -4.64 40.51
N LEU A 18 -31.78 -5.28 39.92
CA LEU A 18 -31.66 -5.92 38.60
C LEU A 18 -31.55 -4.89 37.46
N SER A 19 -32.14 -3.70 37.58
CA SER A 19 -31.99 -2.64 36.57
C SER A 19 -30.64 -1.92 36.64
N ALA A 20 -29.92 -2.02 37.76
CA ALA A 20 -28.56 -1.46 37.88
C ALA A 20 -27.46 -2.37 37.28
N PHE A 21 -27.79 -3.65 36.95
CA PHE A 21 -26.85 -4.58 36.32
C PHE A 21 -26.96 -4.64 34.79
N GLY A 22 -27.71 -3.79 34.19
CA GLY A 22 -28.06 -3.94 32.78
C GLY A 22 -27.74 -2.74 31.90
N VAL A 23 -26.54 -2.20 31.89
CA VAL A 23 -25.92 -1.58 30.69
C VAL A 23 -24.43 -1.43 30.98
N ALA A 24 -23.73 -2.52 31.13
CA ALA A 24 -22.34 -2.51 30.63
C ALA A 24 -22.49 -2.43 29.09
N GLY A 25 -22.41 -1.23 28.54
CA GLY A 25 -22.32 -1.07 27.09
C GLY A 25 -21.19 -1.98 26.63
N ALA A 26 -21.53 -3.00 25.86
CA ALA A 26 -20.51 -3.78 25.17
C ALA A 26 -19.67 -2.75 24.41
N ALA A 27 -18.43 -2.56 24.82
CA ALA A 27 -17.50 -1.75 24.05
C ALA A 27 -17.52 -2.37 22.65
N GLU A 28 -17.92 -1.59 21.67
CA GLU A 28 -17.98 -2.04 20.27
C GLU A 28 -16.62 -2.61 19.94
N ALA A 29 -16.56 -3.89 19.57
CA ALA A 29 -15.30 -4.56 19.29
C ALA A 29 -14.63 -3.79 18.13
N LYS A 30 -13.42 -3.31 18.35
CA LYS A 30 -12.68 -2.60 17.32
C LYS A 30 -12.38 -3.53 16.17
N VAL A 31 -12.55 -3.05 14.94
CA VAL A 31 -12.13 -3.75 13.73
C VAL A 31 -10.62 -3.90 13.76
N LYS A 32 -10.14 -5.14 13.66
CA LYS A 32 -8.70 -5.46 13.64
C LYS A 32 -8.21 -5.51 12.20
N VAL A 33 -7.24 -4.66 11.90
CA VAL A 33 -6.63 -4.56 10.57
C VAL A 33 -5.16 -4.91 10.65
N ALA A 34 -4.70 -5.81 9.79
CA ALA A 34 -3.28 -6.09 9.61
C ALA A 34 -2.79 -5.52 8.27
N LEU A 35 -1.66 -4.83 8.26
CA LEU A 35 -0.94 -4.43 7.06
C LEU A 35 0.31 -5.31 6.92
N VAL A 36 0.38 -6.09 5.86
CA VAL A 36 1.54 -6.92 5.53
C VAL A 36 2.29 -6.27 4.38
N LEU A 37 3.51 -5.82 4.66
CA LEU A 37 4.39 -5.19 3.69
C LEU A 37 5.31 -6.25 3.06
N SER A 38 5.53 -6.16 1.76
CA SER A 38 6.56 -6.97 1.07
C SER A 38 7.99 -6.44 1.25
N GLY A 39 8.16 -5.45 2.12
CA GLY A 39 9.39 -4.77 2.47
C GLY A 39 9.29 -4.19 3.87
N PHE A 40 9.73 -2.97 4.05
CA PHE A 40 9.78 -2.27 5.34
C PHE A 40 9.33 -0.81 5.21
N LEU A 41 9.00 -0.20 6.34
CA LEU A 41 8.71 1.22 6.43
C LEU A 41 9.99 2.07 6.29
N GLY A 42 9.84 3.32 5.91
CA GLY A 42 10.94 4.27 5.72
C GLY A 42 11.36 4.42 4.26
N ASP A 43 10.61 3.85 3.32
CA ASP A 43 10.84 4.03 1.87
C ASP A 43 10.42 5.42 1.36
N LYS A 44 9.72 6.20 2.21
CA LYS A 44 9.18 7.53 1.90
C LYS A 44 8.31 7.54 0.63
N SER A 45 7.69 6.41 0.33
CA SER A 45 6.96 6.19 -0.89
C SER A 45 5.80 5.21 -0.66
N PHE A 46 5.83 4.03 -1.28
CA PHE A 46 4.74 3.09 -1.41
C PHE A 46 4.29 2.50 -0.06
N ASN A 47 5.23 1.93 0.72
CA ASN A 47 4.91 1.32 2.01
C ASN A 47 4.50 2.37 3.04
N ASP A 48 5.22 3.49 3.11
CA ASP A 48 4.89 4.59 4.00
C ASP A 48 3.52 5.20 3.68
N SER A 49 3.18 5.35 2.41
CA SER A 49 1.86 5.87 1.99
C SER A 49 0.71 4.94 2.40
N ALA A 50 0.90 3.62 2.30
CA ALA A 50 -0.09 2.65 2.77
C ALA A 50 -0.27 2.72 4.29
N TYR A 51 0.84 2.81 5.02
CA TYR A 51 0.83 2.96 6.47
C TYR A 51 0.16 4.26 6.92
N GLU A 52 0.48 5.41 6.32
CA GLU A 52 -0.15 6.70 6.61
C GLU A 52 -1.67 6.68 6.38
N GLY A 53 -2.12 5.98 5.33
CA GLY A 53 -3.55 5.76 5.08
C GLY A 53 -4.24 5.04 6.24
N LEU A 54 -3.59 4.01 6.81
CA LEU A 54 -4.12 3.27 7.95
C LEU A 54 -3.98 4.05 9.27
N GLU A 55 -2.95 4.86 9.46
CA GLU A 55 -2.88 5.78 10.61
C GLU A 55 -4.04 6.78 10.63
N ARG A 56 -4.45 7.28 9.46
CA ARG A 56 -5.67 8.10 9.35
C ARG A 56 -6.90 7.29 9.71
N SER A 57 -6.98 6.03 9.26
CA SER A 57 -8.10 5.13 9.58
C SER A 57 -8.23 4.82 11.08
N ILE A 58 -7.11 4.74 11.81
CA ILE A 58 -7.14 4.65 13.28
C ILE A 58 -7.85 5.86 13.89
N LYS A 59 -7.55 7.06 13.41
CA LYS A 59 -8.11 8.32 13.94
C LYS A 59 -9.58 8.51 13.56
N GLU A 60 -9.95 8.08 12.36
CA GLU A 60 -11.27 8.29 11.79
C GLU A 60 -12.27 7.20 12.17
N PHE A 61 -11.84 5.93 12.17
CA PHE A 61 -12.71 4.78 12.38
C PHE A 61 -12.42 3.99 13.67
N GLY A 62 -11.36 4.35 14.39
CA GLY A 62 -11.01 3.69 15.65
C GLY A 62 -10.52 2.25 15.50
N ILE A 63 -10.02 1.86 14.34
CA ILE A 63 -9.49 0.50 14.08
C ILE A 63 -8.29 0.17 14.97
N GLU A 64 -8.07 -1.12 15.19
CA GLU A 64 -6.82 -1.65 15.76
C GLU A 64 -5.91 -2.09 14.63
N LEU A 65 -4.73 -1.48 14.52
CA LEU A 65 -3.77 -1.74 13.44
C LEU A 65 -2.56 -2.53 13.92
N LYS A 66 -2.19 -3.56 13.17
CA LYS A 66 -0.88 -4.24 13.26
C LYS A 66 -0.17 -4.16 11.91
N VAL A 67 1.10 -3.81 11.94
CA VAL A 67 1.95 -3.76 10.74
C VAL A 67 3.00 -4.85 10.82
N LEU A 68 3.17 -5.59 9.73
CA LEU A 68 4.22 -6.59 9.60
C LEU A 68 5.12 -6.24 8.42
N GLU A 69 6.37 -6.02 8.73
CA GLU A 69 7.43 -5.85 7.73
C GLU A 69 7.99 -7.22 7.36
N SER A 70 8.13 -7.49 6.06
CA SER A 70 8.72 -8.74 5.56
C SER A 70 10.09 -8.45 4.95
N LYS A 71 11.12 -8.77 5.71
CA LYS A 71 12.51 -8.45 5.32
C LYS A 71 13.03 -9.30 4.17
N VAL A 72 12.51 -10.50 4.05
CA VAL A 72 12.86 -11.46 3.00
C VAL A 72 11.59 -12.09 2.40
N PRO A 73 11.62 -12.56 1.16
CA PRO A 73 10.44 -13.15 0.51
C PRO A 73 9.80 -14.31 1.25
N SER A 74 10.57 -15.09 2.01
CA SER A 74 10.06 -16.19 2.84
C SER A 74 9.13 -15.73 3.96
N ASP A 75 9.17 -14.46 4.35
CA ASP A 75 8.32 -13.91 5.42
C ASP A 75 6.92 -13.53 4.89
N TRP A 76 6.75 -13.34 3.60
CA TRP A 76 5.51 -12.81 3.01
C TRP A 76 4.30 -13.70 3.33
N GLU A 77 4.42 -14.99 3.00
CA GLU A 77 3.34 -15.96 3.21
C GLU A 77 3.07 -16.18 4.70
N SER A 78 4.13 -16.40 5.50
CA SER A 78 3.99 -16.62 6.93
C SER A 78 3.35 -15.45 7.66
N ASN A 79 3.71 -14.21 7.33
CA ASN A 79 3.14 -13.00 7.91
C ASN A 79 1.66 -12.84 7.55
N LEU A 80 1.30 -13.07 6.28
CA LEU A 80 -0.07 -12.94 5.81
C LEU A 80 -0.99 -13.98 6.44
N VAL A 81 -0.57 -15.26 6.41
CA VAL A 81 -1.33 -16.38 6.97
C VAL A 81 -1.47 -16.27 8.48
N ALA A 82 -0.42 -15.83 9.18
CA ALA A 82 -0.49 -15.62 10.63
C ALA A 82 -1.57 -14.60 11.01
N MET A 83 -1.69 -13.50 10.30
CA MET A 83 -2.71 -12.49 10.60
C MET A 83 -4.12 -13.00 10.34
N ALA A 84 -4.33 -13.76 9.28
CA ALA A 84 -5.61 -14.39 9.01
C ALA A 84 -5.97 -15.42 10.11
N ALA A 85 -5.00 -16.24 10.54
CA ALA A 85 -5.18 -17.24 11.58
C ALA A 85 -5.36 -16.64 12.99
N GLU A 86 -4.77 -15.45 13.28
CA GLU A 86 -4.96 -14.70 14.52
C GLU A 86 -6.33 -14.01 14.59
N GLY A 87 -7.16 -14.12 13.54
CA GLY A 87 -8.52 -13.58 13.51
C GLY A 87 -8.57 -12.05 13.35
N TYR A 88 -7.72 -11.51 12.48
CA TYR A 88 -7.89 -10.15 12.00
C TYR A 88 -9.09 -10.08 11.06
N ASP A 89 -9.89 -9.00 11.19
CA ASP A 89 -11.08 -8.81 10.35
C ASP A 89 -10.71 -8.46 8.91
N LEU A 90 -9.59 -7.72 8.73
CA LEU A 90 -9.05 -7.33 7.45
C LEU A 90 -7.53 -7.52 7.44
N VAL A 91 -7.02 -8.24 6.44
CA VAL A 91 -5.59 -8.41 6.17
C VAL A 91 -5.27 -7.76 4.83
N LEU A 92 -4.51 -6.67 4.86
CA LEU A 92 -4.07 -5.93 3.68
C LEU A 92 -2.67 -6.35 3.28
N GLY A 93 -2.51 -6.86 2.06
CA GLY A 93 -1.22 -7.06 1.42
C GLY A 93 -0.82 -5.82 0.62
N CYS A 94 0.35 -5.27 0.90
CA CYS A 94 0.89 -4.12 0.20
C CYS A 94 1.95 -4.57 -0.80
N SER A 95 1.63 -4.57 -2.06
CA SER A 95 2.44 -4.94 -3.23
C SER A 95 1.88 -6.14 -4.01
N THR A 96 2.06 -6.08 -5.31
CA THR A 96 1.77 -7.17 -6.26
C THR A 96 2.50 -8.49 -5.92
N GLN A 97 3.59 -8.44 -5.17
CA GLN A 97 4.34 -9.62 -4.71
C GLN A 97 3.52 -10.52 -3.76
N LEU A 98 2.51 -9.97 -3.09
CA LEU A 98 1.59 -10.72 -2.22
C LEU A 98 0.37 -11.28 -2.95
N GLN A 99 0.22 -10.99 -4.25
CA GLN A 99 -0.97 -11.33 -5.04
C GLN A 99 -1.25 -12.83 -5.08
N GLU A 100 -0.24 -13.63 -5.41
CA GLU A 100 -0.38 -15.08 -5.50
C GLU A 100 -0.64 -15.71 -4.12
N ILE A 101 0.02 -15.19 -3.10
CA ILE A 101 -0.15 -15.64 -1.71
C ILE A 101 -1.60 -15.39 -1.25
N ILE A 102 -2.13 -14.19 -1.48
CA ILE A 102 -3.53 -13.89 -1.16
C ILE A 102 -4.49 -14.77 -1.96
N ALA A 103 -4.22 -14.96 -3.26
CA ALA A 103 -5.07 -15.80 -4.11
C ALA A 103 -5.15 -17.25 -3.61
N ASN A 104 -4.04 -17.77 -3.12
CA ASN A 104 -3.95 -19.15 -2.65
C ASN A 104 -4.59 -19.35 -1.27
N HIS A 105 -4.45 -18.38 -0.37
CA HIS A 105 -4.87 -18.53 1.03
C HIS A 105 -6.23 -17.90 1.37
N ALA A 106 -6.71 -16.90 0.63
CA ALA A 106 -8.00 -16.28 0.93
C ALA A 106 -9.18 -17.28 0.98
N PRO A 107 -9.25 -18.33 0.15
CA PRO A 107 -10.30 -19.34 0.25
C PRO A 107 -10.29 -20.14 1.57
N ASP A 108 -9.15 -20.28 2.22
CA ASP A 108 -9.00 -21.03 3.48
C ASP A 108 -9.53 -20.23 4.70
N PHE A 109 -9.72 -18.91 4.53
CA PHE A 109 -10.18 -17.98 5.57
C PHE A 109 -11.43 -17.21 5.12
N PRO A 110 -12.58 -17.86 4.92
CA PRO A 110 -13.76 -17.23 4.33
C PRO A 110 -14.36 -16.08 5.16
N ASP A 111 -14.12 -16.05 6.45
CA ASP A 111 -14.60 -15.02 7.37
C ASP A 111 -13.68 -13.79 7.42
N VAL A 112 -12.41 -13.94 7.03
CA VAL A 112 -11.43 -12.86 6.95
C VAL A 112 -11.60 -12.11 5.64
N LYS A 113 -11.58 -10.78 5.69
CA LYS A 113 -11.50 -9.94 4.49
C LYS A 113 -10.03 -9.69 4.15
N PHE A 114 -9.71 -9.83 2.89
CA PHE A 114 -8.40 -9.50 2.37
C PHE A 114 -8.48 -8.27 1.47
N GLY A 115 -7.41 -7.52 1.45
CA GLY A 115 -7.21 -6.49 0.45
C GLY A 115 -5.83 -6.59 -0.16
N ILE A 116 -5.69 -6.26 -1.43
CA ILE A 116 -4.39 -6.12 -2.06
C ILE A 116 -4.25 -4.72 -2.65
N ILE A 117 -3.14 -4.08 -2.33
CA ILE A 117 -2.74 -2.79 -2.88
C ILE A 117 -1.78 -3.06 -4.03
N ASP A 118 -2.10 -2.52 -5.19
CA ASP A 118 -1.33 -2.65 -6.43
C ASP A 118 -1.25 -4.07 -6.99
N GLY A 119 -2.38 -4.78 -6.91
CA GLY A 119 -2.52 -6.13 -7.45
C GLY A 119 -3.99 -6.49 -7.69
N VAL A 120 -4.24 -7.60 -8.40
CA VAL A 120 -5.58 -8.08 -8.72
C VAL A 120 -5.75 -9.53 -8.31
N VAL A 121 -6.67 -9.78 -7.37
CA VAL A 121 -7.06 -11.12 -6.94
C VAL A 121 -8.58 -11.27 -7.08
N LYS A 122 -9.01 -12.34 -7.74
CA LYS A 122 -10.43 -12.66 -7.93
C LYS A 122 -10.87 -13.70 -6.92
N ALA A 123 -11.33 -13.27 -5.76
CA ALA A 123 -11.92 -14.12 -4.73
C ALA A 123 -13.04 -13.36 -4.00
N PRO A 124 -14.06 -14.04 -3.45
CA PRO A 124 -15.25 -13.38 -2.89
C PRO A 124 -14.96 -12.55 -1.64
N ASN A 125 -13.88 -12.84 -0.92
CA ASN A 125 -13.45 -12.12 0.27
C ASN A 125 -12.21 -11.25 0.05
N VAL A 126 -11.83 -10.95 -1.21
CA VAL A 126 -10.68 -10.10 -1.55
C VAL A 126 -11.12 -8.84 -2.29
N MET A 127 -10.68 -7.69 -1.81
CA MET A 127 -10.73 -6.41 -2.50
C MET A 127 -9.38 -6.13 -3.15
N SER A 128 -9.39 -5.68 -4.39
CA SER A 128 -8.20 -5.28 -5.13
C SER A 128 -8.22 -3.78 -5.41
N ALA A 129 -7.14 -3.09 -5.07
CA ALA A 129 -6.94 -1.68 -5.37
C ALA A 129 -5.78 -1.52 -6.34
N ILE A 130 -6.05 -0.97 -7.51
CA ILE A 130 -5.07 -0.62 -8.53
C ILE A 130 -5.17 0.86 -8.84
N PHE A 131 -4.11 1.43 -9.36
CA PHE A 131 -4.00 2.86 -9.62
C PHE A 131 -3.75 3.13 -11.10
N ALA A 132 -4.03 4.36 -11.55
CA ALA A 132 -3.71 4.82 -12.89
C ALA A 132 -2.25 5.33 -12.94
N GLN A 133 -1.29 4.47 -12.59
CA GLN A 133 0.13 4.80 -12.52
C GLN A 133 0.69 5.29 -13.87
N ASN A 134 0.18 4.78 -14.97
CA ASN A 134 0.53 5.23 -16.31
C ASN A 134 0.17 6.69 -16.56
N GLU A 135 -0.95 7.19 -16.00
CA GLU A 135 -1.35 8.60 -16.13
C GLU A 135 -0.40 9.53 -15.37
N GLY A 136 -0.09 9.18 -14.11
CA GLY A 136 0.90 9.92 -13.32
C GLY A 136 2.28 9.92 -13.96
N SER A 137 2.69 8.76 -14.48
CA SER A 137 3.98 8.60 -15.15
C SER A 137 4.03 9.34 -16.50
N PHE A 138 2.90 9.44 -17.22
CA PHE A 138 2.79 10.26 -18.41
C PHE A 138 3.13 11.74 -18.11
N LEU A 139 2.56 12.28 -17.03
CA LEU A 139 2.85 13.65 -16.61
C LEU A 139 4.34 13.84 -16.25
N ALA A 140 4.94 12.85 -15.57
CA ALA A 140 6.35 12.87 -15.25
C ALA A 140 7.24 12.83 -16.50
N GLY A 141 6.90 11.99 -17.48
CA GLY A 141 7.60 11.91 -18.76
C GLY A 141 7.47 13.20 -19.58
N ALA A 142 6.29 13.79 -19.62
CA ALA A 142 6.06 15.08 -20.26
C ALA A 142 6.89 16.19 -19.60
N ALA A 143 6.89 16.26 -18.27
CA ALA A 143 7.69 17.23 -17.53
C ALA A 143 9.20 17.04 -17.77
N ALA A 144 9.69 15.81 -17.80
CA ALA A 144 11.08 15.50 -18.08
C ALA A 144 11.49 15.94 -19.50
N ALA A 145 10.65 15.66 -20.50
CA ALA A 145 10.91 16.10 -21.89
C ALA A 145 10.86 17.63 -22.03
N MET A 146 9.96 18.31 -21.31
CA MET A 146 9.93 19.77 -21.26
C MET A 146 11.17 20.36 -20.59
N PHE A 147 11.75 19.65 -19.65
CA PHE A 147 12.95 20.09 -18.94
C PHE A 147 14.23 19.87 -19.76
N THR A 148 14.40 18.70 -20.39
CA THR A 148 15.63 18.33 -21.12
C THR A 148 15.94 19.23 -22.33
N VAL A 149 15.01 20.05 -22.79
CA VAL A 149 15.24 21.04 -23.86
C VAL A 149 15.69 22.42 -23.36
N LYS A 150 15.76 22.61 -22.02
CA LYS A 150 16.13 23.89 -21.40
C LYS A 150 17.65 23.97 -21.21
N THR A 151 18.38 24.12 -22.30
CA THR A 151 19.86 24.13 -22.30
C THR A 151 20.49 25.33 -21.59
N ASP A 152 19.68 26.30 -21.14
CA ASP A 152 20.10 27.39 -20.24
C ASP A 152 20.16 26.97 -18.76
N VAL A 153 19.65 25.79 -18.43
CA VAL A 153 19.72 25.23 -17.08
C VAL A 153 21.03 24.43 -16.90
N PRO A 154 21.80 24.72 -15.86
CA PRO A 154 23.03 23.97 -15.60
C PRO A 154 22.78 22.45 -15.46
N GLY A 155 23.51 21.64 -16.20
CA GLY A 155 23.39 20.18 -16.22
C GLY A 155 22.51 19.63 -17.34
N VAL A 156 21.76 20.49 -18.04
CA VAL A 156 21.00 20.10 -19.25
C VAL A 156 21.90 20.20 -20.46
N ASN A 157 21.87 19.18 -21.31
CA ASN A 157 22.61 19.08 -22.55
C ASN A 157 21.66 19.06 -23.79
N PRO A 158 22.13 19.22 -25.01
CA PRO A 158 21.26 19.29 -26.19
C PRO A 158 20.79 17.92 -26.73
N GLU A 159 21.13 16.80 -26.07
CA GLU A 159 20.91 15.46 -26.63
C GLU A 159 19.46 14.94 -26.45
N LYS A 160 18.65 15.62 -25.66
CA LYS A 160 17.24 15.26 -25.37
C LYS A 160 17.11 13.82 -24.85
N ILE A 161 17.92 13.47 -23.88
CA ILE A 161 17.91 12.14 -23.28
C ILE A 161 17.39 12.25 -21.84
N ILE A 162 16.40 11.42 -21.53
CA ILE A 162 15.89 11.26 -20.16
C ILE A 162 16.02 9.80 -19.73
N GLY A 163 16.02 9.56 -18.44
CA GLY A 163 16.20 8.24 -17.87
C GLY A 163 14.99 7.74 -17.11
N TRP A 164 14.90 6.42 -17.00
CA TRP A 164 13.94 5.72 -16.17
C TRP A 164 14.62 4.50 -15.53
N VAL A 165 14.56 4.40 -14.19
CA VAL A 165 15.11 3.28 -13.43
C VAL A 165 13.99 2.62 -12.65
N GLY A 166 13.61 1.41 -13.03
CA GLY A 166 12.62 0.61 -12.33
C GLY A 166 13.25 -0.35 -11.32
N GLY A 167 12.52 -0.68 -10.26
CA GLY A 167 12.98 -1.66 -9.28
C GLY A 167 13.04 -3.06 -9.89
N MET A 168 11.92 -3.59 -10.33
CA MET A 168 11.80 -4.94 -10.88
C MET A 168 11.20 -4.91 -12.28
N ASP A 169 11.54 -5.89 -13.11
CA ASP A 169 10.96 -6.08 -14.45
C ASP A 169 9.64 -6.86 -14.33
N ILE A 170 8.55 -6.15 -13.98
CA ILE A 170 7.21 -6.69 -13.74
C ILE A 170 6.14 -5.82 -14.39
N PRO A 171 4.92 -6.36 -14.67
CA PRO A 171 3.87 -5.65 -15.43
C PRO A 171 3.54 -4.26 -14.91
N VAL A 172 3.41 -4.07 -13.59
CA VAL A 172 3.08 -2.77 -13.00
C VAL A 172 4.15 -1.70 -13.31
N LEU A 173 5.43 -2.08 -13.34
CA LEU A 173 6.52 -1.16 -13.70
C LEU A 173 6.52 -0.84 -15.20
N HIS A 174 6.06 -1.76 -16.04
CA HIS A 174 5.86 -1.49 -17.45
C HIS A 174 4.74 -0.49 -17.70
N ASP A 175 3.67 -0.48 -16.89
CA ASP A 175 2.61 0.54 -16.97
C ASP A 175 3.18 1.94 -16.69
N PHE A 176 4.01 2.10 -15.65
CA PHE A 176 4.74 3.34 -15.41
C PHE A 176 5.62 3.72 -16.60
N LEU A 177 6.43 2.78 -17.10
CA LEU A 177 7.36 3.03 -18.20
C LEU A 177 6.65 3.43 -19.49
N VAL A 178 5.53 2.78 -19.81
CA VAL A 178 4.72 3.11 -20.99
C VAL A 178 4.19 4.54 -20.87
N GLY A 179 3.60 4.89 -19.72
CA GLY A 179 3.13 6.25 -19.47
C GLY A 179 4.26 7.28 -19.62
N TYR A 180 5.40 7.02 -19.00
CA TYR A 180 6.57 7.91 -19.07
C TYR A 180 7.04 8.15 -20.51
N LYS A 181 7.19 7.08 -21.28
CA LYS A 181 7.56 7.18 -22.71
C LYS A 181 6.54 7.94 -23.54
N GLN A 182 5.24 7.66 -23.31
CA GLN A 182 4.16 8.36 -24.02
C GLN A 182 4.14 9.85 -23.69
N GLY A 183 4.33 10.21 -22.40
CA GLY A 183 4.42 11.60 -21.97
C GLY A 183 5.60 12.34 -22.59
N ALA A 184 6.77 11.70 -22.63
CA ALA A 184 7.94 12.26 -23.27
C ALA A 184 7.71 12.48 -24.78
N ALA A 185 7.21 11.47 -25.48
CA ALA A 185 6.93 11.55 -26.93
C ALA A 185 5.81 12.54 -27.27
N TYR A 186 4.86 12.77 -26.36
CA TYR A 186 3.83 13.79 -26.55
C TYR A 186 4.39 15.20 -26.61
N VAL A 187 5.43 15.49 -25.83
CA VAL A 187 6.11 16.79 -25.82
C VAL A 187 7.10 16.92 -26.96
N ASP A 188 7.98 15.95 -27.10
CA ASP A 188 8.98 15.90 -28.16
C ASP A 188 9.27 14.44 -28.57
N PRO A 189 8.79 14.01 -29.76
CA PRO A 189 9.01 12.65 -30.25
C PRO A 189 10.49 12.24 -30.43
N GLU A 190 11.41 13.21 -30.45
CA GLU A 190 12.84 12.96 -30.51
C GLU A 190 13.46 12.62 -29.17
N THR A 191 12.72 12.85 -28.05
CA THR A 191 13.21 12.55 -26.71
C THR A 191 13.47 11.04 -26.57
N ARG A 192 14.70 10.69 -26.23
CA ARG A 192 15.11 9.31 -25.98
C ARG A 192 14.96 8.97 -24.50
N VAL A 193 14.42 7.78 -24.21
CA VAL A 193 14.28 7.28 -22.83
C VAL A 193 15.23 6.12 -22.61
N LEU A 194 16.24 6.29 -21.75
CA LEU A 194 17.06 5.20 -21.26
C LEU A 194 16.30 4.43 -20.19
N VAL A 195 16.40 3.09 -20.22
CA VAL A 195 15.64 2.22 -19.33
C VAL A 195 16.57 1.25 -18.63
N SER A 196 16.46 1.13 -17.31
CA SER A 196 17.18 0.15 -16.51
C SER A 196 16.27 -0.42 -15.43
N PHE A 197 16.51 -1.68 -15.03
CA PHE A 197 15.85 -2.33 -13.91
C PHE A 197 16.90 -2.76 -12.89
N ALA A 198 16.68 -2.43 -11.63
CA ALA A 198 17.58 -2.78 -10.52
C ALA A 198 17.51 -4.29 -10.17
N GLY A 199 16.39 -4.95 -10.48
CA GLY A 199 16.10 -6.34 -10.10
C GLY A 199 15.56 -6.49 -8.68
N THR A 200 15.41 -5.38 -7.95
CA THR A 200 14.90 -5.33 -6.59
C THR A 200 14.37 -3.94 -6.25
N PHE A 201 13.51 -3.83 -5.22
CA PHE A 201 13.08 -2.55 -4.65
C PHE A 201 13.91 -2.13 -3.41
N ASN A 202 14.83 -2.97 -2.94
CA ASN A 202 15.50 -2.83 -1.65
C ASN A 202 17.01 -2.61 -1.76
N ASP A 203 17.51 -2.16 -2.93
CA ASP A 203 18.93 -1.88 -3.15
C ASP A 203 19.14 -0.44 -3.66
N PRO A 204 19.19 0.55 -2.75
CA PRO A 204 19.42 1.94 -3.12
C PRO A 204 20.80 2.18 -3.75
N LEU A 205 21.80 1.33 -3.45
CA LEU A 205 23.11 1.43 -4.07
C LEU A 205 23.03 1.08 -5.56
N LYS A 206 22.31 0.00 -5.89
CA LYS A 206 22.07 -0.40 -7.27
C LYS A 206 21.27 0.65 -8.04
N GLY A 207 20.24 1.23 -7.42
CA GLY A 207 19.48 2.36 -8.00
C GLY A 207 20.38 3.55 -8.33
N LYS A 208 21.26 3.93 -7.40
CA LYS A 208 22.26 5.00 -7.61
C LYS A 208 23.21 4.67 -8.76
N GLU A 209 23.75 3.47 -8.82
CA GLU A 209 24.67 3.06 -9.89
C GLU A 209 24.01 3.18 -11.27
N LEU A 210 22.78 2.67 -11.43
CA LEU A 210 22.04 2.72 -12.67
C LEU A 210 21.71 4.17 -13.07
N THR A 211 21.33 5.01 -12.12
CA THR A 211 21.05 6.43 -12.34
C THR A 211 22.31 7.16 -12.85
N LEU A 212 23.46 6.95 -12.19
CA LEU A 212 24.72 7.55 -12.61
C LEU A 212 25.12 7.07 -14.01
N ALA A 213 24.97 5.79 -14.31
CA ALA A 213 25.25 5.25 -15.64
C ALA A 213 24.35 5.86 -16.73
N GLN A 214 23.11 6.23 -16.42
CA GLN A 214 22.25 6.93 -17.37
C GLN A 214 22.66 8.40 -17.55
N PHE A 215 23.13 9.08 -16.50
CA PHE A 215 23.73 10.42 -16.64
C PHE A 215 25.00 10.40 -17.47
N GLU A 216 25.86 9.37 -17.32
CA GLU A 216 27.04 9.19 -18.17
C GLU A 216 26.68 8.94 -19.64
N GLN A 217 25.49 8.41 -19.92
CA GLN A 217 24.95 8.22 -21.26
C GLN A 217 24.22 9.45 -21.81
N GLY A 218 24.26 10.56 -21.09
CA GLY A 218 23.70 11.85 -21.50
C GLY A 218 22.28 12.12 -21.02
N ALA A 219 21.71 11.35 -20.12
CA ALA A 219 20.42 11.72 -19.53
C ALA A 219 20.57 12.98 -18.68
N ASP A 220 19.63 13.90 -18.80
CA ASP A 220 19.58 15.13 -17.98
C ASP A 220 18.77 14.94 -16.69
N ILE A 221 17.78 14.07 -16.76
CA ILE A 221 16.86 13.78 -15.68
C ILE A 221 16.53 12.29 -15.67
N VAL A 222 16.44 11.71 -14.50
CA VAL A 222 16.10 10.28 -14.33
C VAL A 222 14.94 10.17 -13.35
N MET A 223 13.89 9.46 -13.76
CA MET A 223 12.80 8.99 -12.89
C MET A 223 13.18 7.63 -12.30
N ASN A 224 12.99 7.46 -11.00
CA ASN A 224 13.15 6.19 -10.29
C ASN A 224 12.03 5.93 -9.28
#